data_19660ec0cdb5702804b2de7bd168a95a
#
_entry.id   19660ec0cdb5702804b2de7bd168a95a
#
_cell.length_a   1.000
_cell.length_b   1.000
_cell.length_c   1.000
_cell.angle_alpha   90.00
_cell.angle_beta   90.00
_cell.angle_gamma   90.00
#
_symmetry.space_group_name_H-M   'P 1'
#
loop_
_entity.id
_entity.type
_entity.pdbx_description
1 polymer ?
#
loop_
_entity_poly.entity_id
_entity_poly.type
_entity_poly.pdbx_seq_one_letter_code
_entity_poly.pdbx_strand_id
1 'polypeptide(L)'
;MKNRCLYCYEPLSEGERVDYHAKCCRKLFGTSQAPILPYTSSEVRALADEVVRSQTTVTGVQPKLSLDFDQMSNSPKRFTIVGLWGRFILKPQTERYPHLPELEDVSMHLAEIAKIETVPHGLMRFSDGELCYITRRIDRTGQGEKLPMEDMCQLSERLT
;
A
#
# COMPACT_ATOMS: atom_id res chain seq x y z
N MET A 1 14.48 18.09 10.99
CA MET A 1 14.51 17.49 9.63
C MET A 1 13.32 18.03 8.88
N LYS A 2 13.50 18.49 7.61
CA LYS A 2 12.35 18.90 6.78
C LYS A 2 11.46 17.69 6.52
N ASN A 3 10.14 17.84 6.74
CA ASN A 3 9.17 16.79 6.45
C ASN A 3 9.11 16.57 4.93
N ARG A 4 9.12 15.32 4.48
CA ARG A 4 9.10 14.96 3.06
C ARG A 4 7.82 14.19 2.73
N CYS A 5 7.34 14.39 1.51
CA CYS A 5 6.18 13.68 0.98
C CYS A 5 6.45 12.17 0.88
N LEU A 6 5.59 11.35 1.45
CA LEU A 6 5.73 9.89 1.44
C LEU A 6 5.43 9.22 0.06
N TYR A 7 5.17 10.05 -0.97
CA TYR A 7 5.00 9.59 -2.35
C TYR A 7 6.15 10.01 -3.25
N CYS A 8 6.59 11.26 -3.22
CA CYS A 8 7.58 11.78 -4.17
C CYS A 8 8.89 12.24 -3.52
N TYR A 9 9.00 12.14 -2.20
CA TYR A 9 10.15 12.52 -1.38
C TYR A 9 10.58 14.00 -1.46
N GLU A 10 9.86 14.83 -2.21
CA GLU A 10 10.09 16.25 -2.23
C GLU A 10 9.69 16.90 -0.88
N PRO A 11 10.33 18.03 -0.52
CA PRO A 11 10.00 18.73 0.73
C PRO A 11 8.53 19.16 0.78
N LEU A 12 7.91 19.01 1.93
CA LEU A 12 6.58 19.54 2.23
C LEU A 12 6.70 20.98 2.78
N SER A 13 5.61 21.76 2.69
CA SER A 13 5.55 23.12 3.22
C SER A 13 5.76 23.12 4.74
N GLU A 14 6.47 24.14 5.24
CA GLU A 14 6.70 24.30 6.68
C GLU A 14 5.37 24.64 7.39
N GLY A 15 5.09 23.95 8.48
CA GLY A 15 3.91 24.20 9.34
C GLY A 15 2.71 23.28 9.10
N GLU A 16 2.66 22.54 8.00
CA GLU A 16 1.59 21.57 7.76
C GLU A 16 2.01 20.18 8.25
N ARG A 17 1.23 19.58 9.13
CA ARG A 17 1.37 18.17 9.54
C ARG A 17 0.70 17.26 8.51
N VAL A 18 1.21 17.26 7.28
CA VAL A 18 0.71 16.43 6.20
C VAL A 18 1.84 15.50 5.71
N ASP A 19 1.49 14.31 5.29
CA ASP A 19 2.44 13.34 4.77
C ASP A 19 2.58 13.40 3.23
N TYR A 20 1.72 14.16 2.53
CA TYR A 20 1.69 14.21 1.08
C TYR A 20 1.31 15.58 0.53
N HIS A 21 1.82 15.90 -0.66
CA HIS A 21 1.26 16.98 -1.47
C HIS A 21 -0.13 16.60 -2.01
N ALA A 22 -1.02 17.56 -2.19
CA ALA A 22 -2.35 17.32 -2.76
C ALA A 22 -2.30 16.64 -4.15
N LYS A 23 -1.30 16.97 -4.98
CA LYS A 23 -1.07 16.31 -6.29
C LYS A 23 -0.71 14.82 -6.13
N CYS A 24 0.07 14.49 -5.09
CA CYS A 24 0.48 13.13 -4.79
C CYS A 24 -0.69 12.30 -4.24
N CYS A 25 -1.53 12.89 -3.39
CA CYS A 25 -2.78 12.27 -2.95
C CYS A 25 -3.68 11.89 -4.14
N ARG A 26 -3.84 12.79 -5.11
CA ARG A 26 -4.63 12.49 -6.32
C ARG A 26 -4.05 11.35 -7.13
N LYS A 27 -2.73 11.27 -7.28
CA LYS A 27 -2.08 10.19 -8.02
C LYS A 27 -2.25 8.83 -7.31
N LEU A 28 -1.92 8.77 -6.02
CA LEU A 28 -1.92 7.51 -5.27
C LEU A 28 -3.34 7.08 -4.90
N PHE A 29 -4.12 7.98 -4.31
CA PHE A 29 -5.42 7.65 -3.71
C PHE A 29 -6.63 8.05 -4.56
N GLY A 30 -6.45 8.94 -5.54
CA GLY A 30 -7.56 9.53 -6.29
C GLY A 30 -8.32 10.62 -5.52
N THR A 31 -7.80 11.08 -4.39
CA THR A 31 -8.40 12.08 -3.49
C THR A 31 -7.49 13.30 -3.34
N SER A 32 -8.02 14.46 -2.98
CA SER A 32 -7.23 15.68 -2.76
C SER A 32 -6.50 15.70 -1.41
N GLN A 33 -6.96 14.89 -0.46
CA GLN A 33 -6.39 14.72 0.87
C GLN A 33 -6.06 13.26 1.10
N ALA A 34 -5.01 13.01 1.90
CA ALA A 34 -4.64 11.64 2.27
C ALA A 34 -5.79 10.98 3.04
N PRO A 35 -6.15 9.74 2.69
CA PRO A 35 -7.11 8.97 3.48
C PRO A 35 -6.56 8.68 4.88
N ILE A 36 -7.45 8.53 5.84
CA ILE A 36 -7.08 8.10 7.19
C ILE A 36 -6.92 6.58 7.21
N LEU A 37 -5.79 6.10 7.73
CA LEU A 37 -5.56 4.69 8.07
C LEU A 37 -5.76 4.53 9.58
N PRO A 38 -6.93 4.04 10.02
CA PRO A 38 -7.31 4.10 11.44
C PRO A 38 -6.74 2.98 12.31
N TYR A 39 -5.86 2.17 11.75
CA TYR A 39 -5.28 0.99 12.40
C TYR A 39 -3.89 1.29 12.93
N THR A 40 -3.49 0.58 14.00
CA THR A 40 -2.11 0.50 14.47
C THR A 40 -1.35 -0.58 13.69
N SER A 41 -0.03 -0.49 13.71
CA SER A 41 0.84 -1.50 13.08
C SER A 41 0.65 -2.89 13.71
N SER A 42 0.44 -2.95 15.02
CA SER A 42 0.23 -4.21 15.75
C SER A 42 -1.09 -4.89 15.38
N GLU A 43 -2.19 -4.13 15.25
CA GLU A 43 -3.49 -4.67 14.81
C GLU A 43 -3.39 -5.26 13.40
N VAL A 44 -2.73 -4.54 12.49
CA VAL A 44 -2.57 -5.00 11.10
C VAL A 44 -1.67 -6.22 11.01
N ARG A 45 -0.57 -6.29 11.78
CA ARG A 45 0.29 -7.49 11.82
C ARG A 45 -0.49 -8.70 12.32
N ALA A 46 -1.24 -8.58 13.40
CA ALA A 46 -2.04 -9.69 13.92
C ALA A 46 -3.05 -10.24 12.90
N LEU A 47 -3.75 -9.34 12.18
CA LEU A 47 -4.68 -9.72 11.11
C LEU A 47 -3.95 -10.36 9.91
N ALA A 48 -2.79 -9.83 9.53
CA ALA A 48 -2.01 -10.35 8.42
C ALA A 48 -1.46 -11.75 8.73
N ASP A 49 -1.02 -12.00 9.96
CA ASP A 49 -0.57 -13.32 10.40
C ASP A 49 -1.72 -14.35 10.42
N GLU A 50 -2.92 -13.94 10.80
CA GLU A 50 -4.12 -14.78 10.72
C GLU A 50 -4.44 -15.18 9.28
N VAL A 51 -4.39 -14.23 8.35
CA VAL A 51 -4.59 -14.47 6.91
C VAL A 51 -3.52 -15.43 6.36
N VAL A 52 -2.25 -15.25 6.73
CA VAL A 52 -1.16 -16.14 6.30
C VAL A 52 -1.35 -17.55 6.85
N ARG A 53 -1.74 -17.69 8.11
CA ARG A 53 -2.01 -19.01 8.74
C ARG A 53 -3.20 -19.74 8.12
N SER A 54 -4.20 -19.02 7.66
CA SER A 54 -5.37 -19.61 6.98
C SER A 54 -5.09 -20.08 5.55
N GLN A 55 -4.05 -19.55 4.92
CA GLN A 55 -3.61 -19.93 3.58
C GLN A 55 -2.47 -20.96 3.67
N THR A 56 -2.81 -22.20 3.82
CA THR A 56 -1.97 -23.36 4.24
C THR A 56 -0.82 -23.75 3.31
N THR A 57 -0.45 -23.00 2.27
CA THR A 57 0.37 -23.58 1.19
C THR A 57 1.62 -22.83 0.76
N VAL A 58 1.95 -21.62 1.26
CA VAL A 58 3.15 -20.93 0.76
C VAL A 58 3.98 -20.34 1.89
N THR A 59 5.10 -21.00 2.20
CA THR A 59 6.15 -20.48 3.08
C THR A 59 6.85 -19.31 2.40
N GLY A 60 6.93 -18.17 3.10
CA GLY A 60 7.71 -17.00 2.64
C GLY A 60 6.90 -15.88 2.00
N VAL A 61 5.58 -15.93 1.97
CA VAL A 61 4.74 -14.86 1.45
C VAL A 61 4.73 -13.68 2.44
N GLN A 62 5.09 -12.50 1.93
CA GLN A 62 4.97 -11.26 2.69
C GLN A 62 3.51 -11.01 3.08
N PRO A 63 3.21 -10.72 4.37
CA PRO A 63 1.87 -10.36 4.80
C PRO A 63 1.34 -9.17 4.01
N LYS A 64 0.12 -9.29 3.50
CA LYS A 64 -0.55 -8.23 2.74
C LYS A 64 -2.03 -8.20 3.02
N LEU A 65 -2.61 -7.03 3.10
CA LEU A 65 -4.04 -6.81 3.31
C LEU A 65 -4.64 -5.97 2.18
N SER A 66 -5.86 -6.30 1.80
CA SER A 66 -6.63 -5.48 0.87
C SER A 66 -7.36 -4.38 1.61
N LEU A 67 -7.27 -3.16 1.08
CA LEU A 67 -7.98 -1.99 1.61
C LEU A 67 -8.92 -1.39 0.56
N ASP A 68 -9.99 -0.81 1.04
CA ASP A 68 -10.85 0.08 0.27
C ASP A 68 -11.30 1.27 1.11
N PHE A 69 -11.93 2.26 0.48
CA PHE A 69 -12.51 3.36 1.22
C PHE A 69 -13.82 2.91 1.89
N ASP A 70 -13.98 3.30 3.13
CA ASP A 70 -15.25 3.23 3.82
C ASP A 70 -16.28 4.07 3.07
N GLN A 71 -17.36 3.44 2.62
CA GLN A 71 -18.44 4.09 1.86
C GLN A 71 -19.19 5.16 2.68
N MET A 72 -19.20 5.00 4.00
CA MET A 72 -19.83 5.95 4.94
C MET A 72 -18.96 7.17 5.24
N SER A 73 -17.66 7.12 4.90
CA SER A 73 -16.75 8.24 5.17
C SER A 73 -16.89 9.35 4.14
N ASN A 74 -17.00 10.60 4.62
CA ASN A 74 -17.04 11.78 3.77
C ASN A 74 -15.62 12.23 3.39
N SER A 75 -15.17 13.38 3.83
CA SER A 75 -13.81 13.89 3.60
C SER A 75 -13.18 14.26 4.94
N PRO A 76 -11.93 13.83 5.21
CA PRO A 76 -11.10 12.91 4.40
C PRO A 76 -11.67 11.49 4.36
N LYS A 77 -11.40 10.78 3.27
CA LYS A 77 -11.76 9.36 3.14
C LYS A 77 -11.05 8.54 4.21
N ARG A 78 -11.67 7.42 4.62
CA ARG A 78 -11.11 6.50 5.61
C ARG A 78 -10.93 5.14 4.96
N PHE A 79 -9.81 4.50 5.23
CA PHE A 79 -9.58 3.11 4.80
C PHE A 79 -10.28 2.13 5.73
N THR A 80 -10.78 1.06 5.12
CA THR A 80 -11.23 -0.14 5.82
C THR A 80 -10.55 -1.37 5.21
N ILE A 81 -10.23 -2.34 6.06
CA ILE A 81 -9.71 -3.63 5.63
C ILE A 81 -10.89 -4.41 5.06
N VAL A 82 -10.71 -4.89 3.83
CA VAL A 82 -11.69 -5.68 3.12
C VAL A 82 -11.05 -7.01 2.69
N GLY A 83 -11.85 -7.99 2.33
CA GLY A 83 -11.35 -9.26 1.83
C GLY A 83 -10.58 -9.08 0.51
N LEU A 84 -10.86 -9.91 -0.49
CA LEU A 84 -10.11 -9.92 -1.76
C LEU A 84 -10.40 -8.75 -2.70
N TRP A 85 -11.39 -7.91 -2.39
CA TRP A 85 -12.00 -6.97 -3.34
C TRP A 85 -11.53 -5.51 -3.22
N GLY A 86 -10.57 -5.22 -2.36
CA GLY A 86 -10.07 -3.86 -2.15
C GLY A 86 -9.31 -3.33 -3.37
N ARG A 87 -9.34 -1.99 -3.54
CA ARG A 87 -8.62 -1.26 -4.60
C ARG A 87 -7.14 -1.03 -4.27
N PHE A 88 -6.74 -1.26 -3.04
CA PHE A 88 -5.38 -1.05 -2.56
C PHE A 88 -4.85 -2.32 -1.90
N ILE A 89 -3.53 -2.46 -1.92
CA ILE A 89 -2.79 -3.47 -1.15
C ILE A 89 -1.91 -2.73 -0.16
N LEU A 90 -2.02 -3.11 1.10
CA LEU A 90 -1.15 -2.65 2.18
C LEU A 90 -0.22 -3.78 2.60
N LYS A 91 1.06 -3.46 2.77
CA LYS A 91 2.09 -4.38 3.25
C LYS A 91 2.77 -3.76 4.48
N PRO A 92 2.56 -4.34 5.67
CA PRO A 92 3.18 -3.87 6.90
C PRO A 92 4.65 -4.25 6.99
N GLN A 93 5.36 -3.71 7.99
CA GLN A 93 6.65 -4.20 8.43
C GLN A 93 6.56 -5.67 8.87
N THR A 94 7.64 -6.40 8.69
CA THR A 94 7.80 -7.76 9.17
C THR A 94 8.96 -7.84 10.16
N GLU A 95 8.88 -8.75 11.12
CA GLU A 95 9.97 -8.96 12.08
C GLU A 95 11.22 -9.54 11.41
N ARG A 96 11.02 -10.38 10.41
CA ARG A 96 12.10 -11.08 9.70
C ARG A 96 12.96 -10.15 8.83
N TYR A 97 12.35 -9.13 8.23
CA TYR A 97 13.01 -8.22 7.30
C TYR A 97 12.67 -6.78 7.69
N PRO A 98 13.53 -6.11 8.46
CA PRO A 98 13.33 -4.72 8.84
C PRO A 98 13.37 -3.81 7.62
N HIS A 99 12.60 -2.73 7.64
CA HIS A 99 12.50 -1.73 6.57
C HIS A 99 12.00 -2.26 5.22
N LEU A 100 11.27 -3.39 5.21
CA LEU A 100 10.77 -3.99 3.98
C LEU A 100 9.82 -3.06 3.20
N PRO A 101 8.89 -2.31 3.81
CA PRO A 101 8.07 -1.30 3.12
C PRO A 101 8.90 -0.22 2.43
N GLU A 102 9.93 0.30 3.10
CA GLU A 102 10.79 1.34 2.56
C GLU A 102 11.65 0.80 1.41
N LEU A 103 12.15 -0.43 1.52
CA LEU A 103 12.90 -1.10 0.47
C LEU A 103 12.04 -1.37 -0.77
N GLU A 104 10.79 -1.77 -0.58
CA GLU A 104 9.85 -1.98 -1.68
C GLU A 104 9.57 -0.66 -2.40
N ASP A 105 9.29 0.41 -1.66
CA ASP A 105 9.01 1.71 -2.24
C ASP A 105 10.22 2.28 -3.00
N VAL A 106 11.43 2.18 -2.45
CA VAL A 106 12.67 2.56 -3.13
C VAL A 106 12.88 1.75 -4.41
N SER A 107 12.62 0.45 -4.38
CA SER A 107 12.75 -0.42 -5.56
C SER A 107 11.80 0.00 -6.68
N MET A 108 10.57 0.38 -6.34
CA MET A 108 9.59 0.88 -7.30
C MET A 108 10.01 2.24 -7.88
N HIS A 109 10.55 3.15 -7.07
CA HIS A 109 11.09 4.42 -7.57
C HIS A 109 12.32 4.22 -8.48
N LEU A 110 13.18 3.24 -8.18
CA LEU A 110 14.29 2.88 -9.06
C LEU A 110 13.79 2.34 -10.41
N ALA A 111 12.72 1.55 -10.40
CA ALA A 111 12.06 1.08 -11.61
C ALA A 111 11.52 2.26 -12.46
N GLU A 112 10.87 3.24 -11.83
CA GLU A 112 10.41 4.47 -12.51
C GLU A 112 11.58 5.25 -13.15
N ILE A 113 12.70 5.39 -12.44
CA ILE A 113 13.91 6.02 -12.96
C ILE A 113 14.45 5.26 -14.18
N ALA A 114 14.39 3.92 -14.13
CA ALA A 114 14.77 3.05 -15.24
C ALA A 114 13.73 3.02 -16.39
N LYS A 115 12.67 3.84 -16.31
CA LYS A 115 11.57 3.90 -17.29
C LYS A 115 10.74 2.62 -17.41
N ILE A 116 10.72 1.83 -16.37
CA ILE A 116 9.80 0.70 -16.24
C ILE A 116 8.47 1.26 -15.71
N GLU A 117 7.37 0.91 -16.36
CA GLU A 117 6.05 1.32 -15.93
C GLU A 117 5.68 0.66 -14.59
N THR A 118 5.28 1.46 -13.61
CA THR A 118 4.91 0.99 -12.27
C THR A 118 3.47 1.36 -11.95
N VAL A 119 2.90 0.64 -10.98
CA VAL A 119 1.61 1.02 -10.39
C VAL A 119 1.79 2.22 -9.44
N PRO A 120 0.76 3.04 -9.19
CA PRO A 120 0.83 4.05 -8.14
C PRO A 120 1.11 3.39 -6.78
N HIS A 121 2.20 3.81 -6.14
CA HIS A 121 2.69 3.24 -4.88
C HIS A 121 3.24 4.34 -3.96
N GLY A 122 3.50 4.02 -2.72
CA GLY A 122 4.11 4.93 -1.77
C GLY A 122 4.13 4.36 -0.35
N LEU A 123 4.71 5.13 0.56
CA LEU A 123 4.65 4.83 1.99
C LEU A 123 3.41 5.48 2.62
N MET A 124 2.90 4.87 3.67
CA MET A 124 1.80 5.41 4.47
C MET A 124 2.07 5.17 5.95
N ARG A 125 1.51 6.01 6.84
CA ARG A 125 1.63 5.84 8.28
C ARG A 125 0.40 5.18 8.87
N PHE A 126 0.65 4.24 9.76
CA PHE A 126 -0.34 3.77 10.71
C PHE A 126 -0.68 4.85 11.74
N SER A 127 -1.73 4.66 12.51
CA SER A 127 -2.13 5.59 13.58
C SER A 127 -1.08 5.74 14.70
N ASP A 128 -0.20 4.76 14.88
CA ASP A 128 0.94 4.77 15.79
C ASP A 128 2.23 5.38 15.18
N GLY A 129 2.19 5.79 13.90
CA GLY A 129 3.28 6.45 13.19
C GLY A 129 4.25 5.52 12.47
N GLU A 130 4.15 4.19 12.63
CA GLU A 130 4.96 3.21 11.88
C GLU A 130 4.61 3.27 10.39
N LEU A 131 5.60 3.03 9.52
CA LEU A 131 5.42 3.04 8.07
C LEU A 131 4.96 1.69 7.56
N CYS A 132 4.11 1.73 6.53
CA CYS A 132 3.76 0.61 5.68
C CYS A 132 3.87 1.01 4.21
N TYR A 133 4.02 0.04 3.33
CA TYR A 133 3.92 0.24 1.88
C TYR A 133 2.46 0.11 1.45
N ILE A 134 2.03 0.99 0.55
CA ILE A 134 0.70 0.94 -0.05
C ILE A 134 0.80 1.06 -1.57
N THR A 135 0.03 0.25 -2.28
CA THR A 135 -0.05 0.31 -3.73
C THR A 135 -1.48 0.20 -4.21
N ARG A 136 -1.77 0.87 -5.33
CA ARG A 136 -3.06 0.76 -6.01
C ARG A 136 -3.09 -0.48 -6.89
N ARG A 137 -4.17 -1.25 -6.83
CA ARG A 137 -4.34 -2.44 -7.66
C ARG A 137 -4.69 -2.07 -9.08
N ILE A 138 -4.03 -2.71 -10.05
CA ILE A 138 -4.32 -2.59 -11.48
C ILE A 138 -5.22 -3.72 -11.99
N ASP A 139 -5.39 -4.79 -11.21
CA ASP A 139 -6.26 -5.92 -11.50
C ASP A 139 -7.73 -5.66 -11.11
N ARG A 140 -8.11 -4.37 -11.08
CA ARG A 140 -9.48 -3.93 -10.78
C ARG A 140 -9.94 -2.91 -11.83
N THR A 141 -11.17 -3.09 -12.34
CA THR A 141 -11.84 -2.06 -13.12
C THR A 141 -12.22 -0.87 -12.24
N GLY A 142 -12.60 0.25 -12.86
CA GLY A 142 -13.15 1.39 -12.13
C GLY A 142 -14.45 1.07 -11.36
N GLN A 143 -15.13 -0.02 -11.72
CA GLN A 143 -16.33 -0.55 -11.07
C GLN A 143 -16.01 -1.60 -9.99
N GLY A 144 -14.73 -1.93 -9.79
CA GLY A 144 -14.27 -2.88 -8.77
C GLY A 144 -14.22 -4.35 -9.22
N GLU A 145 -14.53 -4.65 -10.47
CA GLU A 145 -14.45 -6.01 -11.01
C GLU A 145 -13.01 -6.47 -11.13
N LYS A 146 -12.77 -7.75 -10.88
CA LYS A 146 -11.43 -8.35 -11.00
C LYS A 146 -11.08 -8.60 -12.46
N LEU A 147 -9.93 -8.07 -12.88
CA LEU A 147 -9.31 -8.43 -14.15
C LEU A 147 -8.43 -9.67 -13.97
N PRO A 148 -8.40 -10.58 -14.95
CA PRO A 148 -7.42 -11.67 -14.97
C PRO A 148 -6.00 -11.12 -14.89
N MET A 149 -5.17 -11.69 -14.03
CA MET A 149 -3.76 -11.32 -13.89
C MET A 149 -2.97 -12.55 -13.47
N GLU A 150 -1.88 -12.80 -14.16
CA GLU A 150 -0.93 -13.86 -13.86
C GLU A 150 0.46 -13.25 -13.70
N ASP A 151 1.24 -13.79 -12.77
CA ASP A 151 2.64 -13.42 -12.62
C ASP A 151 3.53 -14.25 -13.59
N MET A 152 4.81 -13.88 -13.68
CA MET A 152 5.74 -14.56 -14.58
C MET A 152 6.00 -16.02 -14.19
N CYS A 153 5.86 -16.39 -12.92
CA CYS A 153 5.98 -17.77 -12.47
C CYS A 153 4.82 -18.60 -12.99
N GLN A 154 3.60 -18.07 -12.88
CA GLN A 154 2.38 -18.69 -13.41
C GLN A 154 2.46 -18.85 -14.93
N LEU A 155 2.85 -17.79 -15.66
CA LEU A 155 2.99 -17.82 -17.11
C LEU A 155 4.08 -18.77 -17.59
N SER A 156 5.14 -18.97 -16.83
CA SER A 156 6.23 -19.89 -17.16
C SER A 156 6.01 -21.32 -16.64
N GLU A 157 4.87 -21.60 -16.01
CA GLU A 157 4.53 -22.88 -15.37
C GLU A 157 5.61 -23.35 -14.36
N ARG A 158 6.35 -22.41 -13.78
CA ARG A 158 7.36 -22.71 -12.76
C ARG A 158 6.72 -22.63 -11.38
N LEU A 159 6.88 -23.71 -10.63
CA LEU A 159 6.58 -23.73 -9.20
C LEU A 159 7.70 -22.98 -8.47
N THR A 160 7.32 -22.00 -7.63
CA THR A 160 8.25 -21.26 -6.76
C THR A 160 8.68 -22.09 -5.56
#